data_c2b781248dd872b11c85741e81012299
#
_entry.id   c2b781248dd872b11c85741e81012299
#
_cell.length_a   1.000
_cell.length_b   1.000
_cell.length_c   1.000
_cell.angle_alpha   90.00
_cell.angle_beta   90.00
_cell.angle_gamma   90.00
#
_symmetry.space_group_name_H-M   'P 1'
#
loop_
_entity.id
_entity.type
_entity.pdbx_description
1 polymer ?
#
loop_
_entity_poly.entity_id
_entity_poly.type
_entity_poly.pdbx_seq_one_letter_code
_entity_poly.pdbx_strand_id
1 'polypeptide(L)'
;IGYFYSVQGFVSLLMPALMGIVADRWMQAQKVLSMCHFFAGAMMLVAYLYCILSGDNVEFPVLFCLYTVSVAFFMPTIALTNSVSYNALDKAGLDSVKTFPPIRVFGTIGFIVSMWIVDLAGWQTTSNQFMWSGGLSIILALYSLTLPQCVTRRNVVNQTLLQSFGLEAFKLFRNYRMALFFIFSMLLGCCLQITNGYAGPSLQSSGIDEM
;
A
#
# COMPACT_ATOMS: atom_id res chain seq x y z
N ILE A 1 3.79 14.24 -12.44
CA ILE A 1 2.88 13.11 -12.16
C ILE A 1 3.60 11.78 -12.45
N GLY A 2 4.16 11.55 -13.66
CA GLY A 2 4.80 10.29 -14.04
C GLY A 2 5.88 9.78 -13.09
N TYR A 3 6.75 10.64 -12.56
CA TYR A 3 7.79 10.28 -11.59
C TYR A 3 7.21 9.68 -10.30
N PHE A 4 6.11 10.22 -9.77
CA PHE A 4 5.46 9.70 -8.57
C PHE A 4 4.90 8.29 -8.77
N TYR A 5 4.29 8.02 -9.91
CA TYR A 5 3.80 6.66 -10.24
C TYR A 5 4.93 5.66 -10.50
N SER A 6 6.01 6.10 -11.16
CA SER A 6 7.18 5.23 -11.41
C SER A 6 7.84 4.79 -10.11
N VAL A 7 8.02 5.70 -9.14
CA VAL A 7 8.56 5.38 -7.82
C VAL A 7 7.67 4.40 -7.07
N GLN A 8 6.35 4.60 -7.12
CA GLN A 8 5.40 3.69 -6.50
C GLN A 8 5.56 2.25 -7.05
N GLY A 9 5.68 2.10 -8.37
CA GLY A 9 5.91 0.80 -9.01
C GLY A 9 7.22 0.16 -8.57
N PHE A 10 8.32 0.92 -8.58
CA PHE A 10 9.65 0.43 -8.19
C PHE A 10 9.71 0.02 -6.72
N VAL A 11 9.16 0.84 -5.84
CA VAL A 11 9.13 0.57 -4.39
C VAL A 11 8.25 -0.63 -4.06
N SER A 12 7.11 -0.78 -4.75
CA SER A 12 6.20 -1.91 -4.55
C SER A 12 6.80 -3.27 -4.92
N LEU A 13 7.87 -3.29 -5.71
CA LEU A 13 8.59 -4.51 -6.07
C LEU A 13 9.46 -5.03 -4.90
N LEU A 14 10.12 -4.12 -4.18
CA LEU A 14 11.16 -4.47 -3.19
C LEU A 14 10.64 -4.44 -1.75
N MET A 15 9.92 -3.39 -1.37
CA MET A 15 9.58 -3.12 0.03
C MET A 15 8.64 -4.15 0.65
N PRO A 16 7.62 -4.71 -0.05
CA PRO A 16 6.80 -5.77 0.52
C PRO A 16 7.59 -7.03 0.87
N ALA A 17 8.57 -7.39 0.05
CA ALA A 17 9.43 -8.54 0.33
C ALA A 17 10.31 -8.29 1.56
N LEU A 18 10.93 -7.11 1.67
CA LEU A 18 11.75 -6.74 2.82
C LEU A 18 10.94 -6.74 4.12
N MET A 19 9.77 -6.09 4.14
CA MET A 19 8.91 -6.03 5.33
C MET A 19 8.25 -7.38 5.65
N GLY A 20 8.01 -8.23 4.64
CA GLY A 20 7.61 -9.61 4.82
C GLY A 20 8.66 -10.42 5.59
N ILE A 21 9.94 -10.30 5.23
CA ILE A 21 11.05 -10.95 5.95
C ILE A 21 11.12 -10.47 7.41
N VAL A 22 10.93 -9.17 7.65
CA VAL A 22 10.89 -8.60 9.01
C VAL A 22 9.73 -9.19 9.81
N ALA A 23 8.54 -9.30 9.19
CA ALA A 23 7.35 -9.86 9.82
C ALA A 23 7.48 -11.36 10.12
N ASP A 24 8.15 -12.12 9.26
CA ASP A 24 8.31 -13.56 9.43
C ASP A 24 9.39 -13.92 10.46
N ARG A 25 10.47 -13.14 10.52
CA ARG A 25 11.66 -13.51 11.32
C ARG A 25 11.78 -12.75 12.65
N TRP A 26 11.46 -11.46 12.68
CA TRP A 26 11.84 -10.59 13.80
C TRP A 26 10.65 -10.05 14.58
N MET A 27 9.59 -9.68 13.91
CA MET A 27 8.44 -9.02 14.53
C MET A 27 7.14 -9.66 14.09
N GLN A 28 6.13 -9.59 14.93
CA GLN A 28 4.77 -10.03 14.58
C GLN A 28 4.20 -9.14 13.45
N ALA A 29 3.52 -9.72 12.48
CA ALA A 29 3.03 -9.03 11.28
C ALA A 29 2.17 -7.79 11.61
N GLN A 30 1.31 -7.84 12.65
CA GLN A 30 0.51 -6.68 13.07
C GLN A 30 1.38 -5.53 13.61
N LYS A 31 2.51 -5.82 14.26
CA LYS A 31 3.44 -4.77 14.74
C LYS A 31 4.21 -4.14 13.58
N VAL A 32 4.63 -4.95 12.60
CA VAL A 32 5.26 -4.45 11.38
C VAL A 32 4.27 -3.59 10.59
N LEU A 33 3.01 -4.02 10.49
CA LEU A 33 1.92 -3.26 9.87
C LEU A 33 1.73 -1.90 10.55
N SER A 34 1.68 -1.88 11.89
CA SER A 34 1.59 -0.65 12.68
C SER A 34 2.77 0.28 12.41
N MET A 35 3.99 -0.24 12.45
CA MET A 35 5.21 0.51 12.19
C MET A 35 5.21 1.11 10.78
N CYS A 36 4.83 0.33 9.77
CA CYS A 36 4.74 0.79 8.39
C CYS A 36 3.72 1.91 8.23
N HIS A 37 2.52 1.78 8.81
CA HIS A 37 1.52 2.85 8.78
C HIS A 37 1.98 4.10 9.54
N PHE A 38 2.67 3.93 10.66
CA PHE A 38 3.20 5.06 11.43
C PHE A 38 4.21 5.87 10.61
N PHE A 39 5.22 5.21 10.02
CA PHE A 39 6.22 5.91 9.22
C PHE A 39 5.64 6.50 7.93
N ALA A 40 4.75 5.78 7.24
CA ALA A 40 4.06 6.30 6.07
C ALA A 40 3.25 7.55 6.40
N GLY A 41 2.47 7.52 7.49
CA GLY A 41 1.65 8.64 7.93
C GLY A 41 2.49 9.83 8.42
N ALA A 42 3.54 9.58 9.20
CA ALA A 42 4.43 10.63 9.68
C ALA A 42 5.08 11.39 8.51
N MET A 43 5.56 10.67 7.48
CA MET A 43 6.15 11.32 6.29
C MET A 43 5.12 12.14 5.49
N MET A 44 3.86 11.70 5.40
CA MET A 44 2.80 12.49 4.78
C MET A 44 2.46 13.74 5.58
N LEU A 45 2.42 13.66 6.91
CA LEU A 45 2.23 14.85 7.76
C LEU A 45 3.39 15.82 7.66
N VAL A 46 4.63 15.33 7.57
CA VAL A 46 5.80 16.17 7.33
C VAL A 46 5.72 16.83 5.95
N ALA A 47 5.28 16.12 4.91
CA ALA A 47 5.06 16.70 3.59
C ALA A 47 3.98 17.80 3.62
N TYR A 48 2.89 17.59 4.36
CA TYR A 48 1.86 18.60 4.58
C TYR A 48 2.44 19.86 5.25
N LEU A 49 3.16 19.69 6.35
CA LEU A 49 3.79 20.79 7.06
C LEU A 49 4.80 21.53 6.20
N TYR A 50 5.58 20.81 5.41
CA TYR A 50 6.52 21.39 4.46
C TYR A 50 5.79 22.26 3.42
N CYS A 51 4.69 21.80 2.85
CA CYS A 51 3.89 22.58 1.90
C CYS A 51 3.34 23.86 2.54
N ILE A 52 2.86 23.80 3.78
CA ILE A 52 2.32 24.99 4.48
C ILE A 52 3.44 26.01 4.78
N LEU A 53 4.59 25.55 5.28
CA LEU A 53 5.69 26.43 5.68
C LEU A 53 6.39 27.05 4.46
N SER A 54 6.49 26.34 3.36
CA SER A 54 7.14 26.81 2.13
C SER A 54 6.23 27.69 1.26
N GLY A 55 4.90 27.67 1.48
CA GLY A 55 3.95 28.43 0.66
C GLY A 55 4.13 28.16 -0.84
N ASP A 56 4.45 29.21 -1.60
CA ASP A 56 4.68 29.13 -3.06
C ASP A 56 6.07 28.59 -3.44
N ASN A 57 6.97 28.42 -2.46
CA ASN A 57 8.35 27.98 -2.69
C ASN A 57 8.57 26.49 -2.40
N VAL A 58 7.62 25.64 -2.79
CA VAL A 58 7.75 24.19 -2.61
C VAL A 58 8.73 23.62 -3.62
N GLU A 59 9.84 23.07 -3.13
CA GLU A 59 10.84 22.41 -3.98
C GLU A 59 10.43 20.98 -4.31
N PHE A 60 10.36 20.67 -5.61
CA PHE A 60 10.01 19.33 -6.09
C PHE A 60 10.87 18.20 -5.49
N PRO A 61 12.23 18.31 -5.41
CA PRO A 61 13.05 17.23 -4.86
C PRO A 61 12.72 16.87 -3.42
N VAL A 62 12.43 17.88 -2.59
CA VAL A 62 12.09 17.67 -1.17
C VAL A 62 10.76 16.95 -1.04
N LEU A 63 9.72 17.45 -1.71
CA LEU A 63 8.40 16.83 -1.70
C LEU A 63 8.44 15.39 -2.27
N PHE A 64 9.20 15.20 -3.36
CA PHE A 64 9.38 13.89 -3.97
C PHE A 64 10.08 12.90 -3.05
N CYS A 65 11.10 13.33 -2.29
CA CYS A 65 11.78 12.50 -1.31
C CYS A 65 10.84 12.08 -0.17
N LEU A 66 10.10 13.03 0.43
CA LEU A 66 9.13 12.76 1.49
C LEU A 66 8.04 11.79 1.03
N TYR A 67 7.50 12.00 -0.16
CA TYR A 67 6.53 11.09 -0.78
C TYR A 67 7.11 9.70 -0.99
N THR A 68 8.32 9.61 -1.55
CA THR A 68 8.99 8.32 -1.83
C THR A 68 9.16 7.51 -0.56
N VAL A 69 9.63 8.13 0.53
CA VAL A 69 9.79 7.46 1.82
C VAL A 69 8.43 7.01 2.37
N SER A 70 7.41 7.86 2.29
CA SER A 70 6.05 7.48 2.71
C SER A 70 5.54 6.26 1.96
N VAL A 71 5.64 6.26 0.63
CA VAL A 71 5.20 5.16 -0.24
C VAL A 71 6.01 3.88 0.04
N ALA A 72 7.30 4.00 0.35
CA ALA A 72 8.15 2.86 0.69
C ALA A 72 7.63 2.09 1.91
N PHE A 73 7.11 2.78 2.91
CA PHE A 73 6.47 2.15 4.05
C PHE A 73 5.00 1.79 3.80
N PHE A 74 4.30 2.51 2.93
CA PHE A 74 2.90 2.24 2.64
C PHE A 74 2.69 0.97 1.78
N MET A 75 3.51 0.73 0.76
CA MET A 75 3.33 -0.42 -0.15
C MET A 75 3.33 -1.79 0.54
N PRO A 76 4.21 -2.06 1.53
CA PRO A 76 4.15 -3.32 2.28
C PRO A 76 2.86 -3.54 3.05
N THR A 77 2.16 -2.46 3.46
CA THR A 77 0.95 -2.58 4.28
C THR A 77 -0.16 -3.37 3.59
N ILE A 78 -0.24 -3.30 2.25
CA ILE A 78 -1.23 -4.03 1.46
C ILE A 78 -1.06 -5.54 1.62
N ALA A 79 0.18 -6.03 1.50
CA ALA A 79 0.49 -7.44 1.68
C ALA A 79 0.36 -7.88 3.14
N LEU A 80 0.85 -7.07 4.08
CA LEU A 80 0.77 -7.33 5.51
C LEU A 80 -0.68 -7.38 6.01
N THR A 81 -1.55 -6.49 5.54
CA THR A 81 -2.98 -6.49 5.88
C THR A 81 -3.65 -7.78 5.45
N ASN A 82 -3.37 -8.28 4.25
CA ASN A 82 -3.88 -9.57 3.79
C ASN A 82 -3.38 -10.71 4.70
N SER A 83 -2.08 -10.73 5.01
CA SER A 83 -1.48 -11.74 5.89
C SER A 83 -2.09 -11.75 7.29
N VAL A 84 -2.27 -10.57 7.90
CA VAL A 84 -2.91 -10.43 9.21
C VAL A 84 -4.37 -10.86 9.17
N SER A 85 -5.11 -10.52 8.10
CA SER A 85 -6.50 -10.92 7.92
C SER A 85 -6.65 -12.45 7.82
N TYR A 86 -5.82 -13.11 7.01
CA TYR A 86 -5.83 -14.58 6.92
C TYR A 86 -5.51 -15.24 8.26
N ASN A 87 -4.50 -14.73 8.98
CA ASN A 87 -4.16 -15.25 10.30
C ASN A 87 -5.30 -15.06 11.31
N ALA A 88 -6.02 -13.96 11.26
CA ALA A 88 -7.17 -13.69 12.11
C ALA A 88 -8.34 -14.64 11.81
N LEU A 89 -8.61 -14.90 10.53
CA LEU A 89 -9.65 -15.84 10.09
C LEU A 89 -9.31 -17.27 10.48
N ASP A 90 -8.08 -17.71 10.28
CA ASP A 90 -7.62 -19.04 10.67
C ASP A 90 -7.75 -19.25 12.19
N LYS A 91 -7.40 -18.23 13.00
CA LYS A 91 -7.59 -18.27 14.46
C LYS A 91 -9.05 -18.33 14.89
N ALA A 92 -9.94 -17.72 14.13
CA ALA A 92 -11.37 -17.79 14.36
C ALA A 92 -12.00 -19.10 13.87
N GLY A 93 -11.21 -20.02 13.28
CA GLY A 93 -11.69 -21.28 12.71
C GLY A 93 -12.56 -21.10 11.46
N LEU A 94 -12.42 -19.98 10.77
CA LEU A 94 -13.17 -19.65 9.56
C LEU A 94 -12.38 -20.04 8.32
N ASP A 95 -13.11 -20.44 7.26
CA ASP A 95 -12.52 -20.72 5.96
C ASP A 95 -12.06 -19.41 5.30
N SER A 96 -10.75 -19.18 5.29
CA SER A 96 -10.14 -17.96 4.77
C SER A 96 -10.50 -17.70 3.31
N VAL A 97 -10.64 -18.74 2.48
CA VAL A 97 -10.94 -18.62 1.05
C VAL A 97 -12.35 -18.10 0.82
N LYS A 98 -13.32 -18.52 1.65
CA LYS A 98 -14.71 -18.09 1.53
C LYS A 98 -15.00 -16.77 2.23
N THR A 99 -14.35 -16.54 3.38
CA THR A 99 -14.68 -15.42 4.27
C THR A 99 -13.89 -14.14 3.92
N PHE A 100 -12.68 -14.26 3.38
CA PHE A 100 -11.86 -13.10 3.05
C PHE A 100 -12.43 -12.19 1.96
N PRO A 101 -12.98 -12.70 0.82
CA PRO A 101 -13.49 -11.82 -0.24
C PRO A 101 -14.56 -10.83 0.22
N PRO A 102 -15.60 -11.19 0.99
CA PRO A 102 -16.56 -10.23 1.52
C PRO A 102 -15.92 -9.15 2.41
N ILE A 103 -14.94 -9.53 3.25
CA ILE A 103 -14.23 -8.58 4.12
C ILE A 103 -13.46 -7.56 3.29
N ARG A 104 -12.83 -8.00 2.20
CA ARG A 104 -12.08 -7.11 1.30
C ARG A 104 -12.96 -6.05 0.62
N VAL A 105 -14.25 -6.30 0.43
CA VAL A 105 -15.20 -5.31 -0.14
C VAL A 105 -15.26 -4.05 0.73
N PHE A 106 -15.17 -4.16 2.06
CA PHE A 106 -15.12 -3.00 2.96
C PHE A 106 -13.93 -2.09 2.68
N GLY A 107 -12.81 -2.63 2.20
CA GLY A 107 -11.67 -1.81 1.75
C GLY A 107 -12.04 -0.94 0.53
N THR A 108 -12.79 -1.50 -0.41
CA THR A 108 -13.29 -0.73 -1.57
C THR A 108 -14.29 0.36 -1.15
N ILE A 109 -15.19 0.04 -0.21
CA ILE A 109 -16.14 1.03 0.33
C ILE A 109 -15.36 2.17 1.01
N GLY A 110 -14.37 1.84 1.85
CA GLY A 110 -13.52 2.84 2.50
C GLY A 110 -12.77 3.73 1.51
N PHE A 111 -12.29 3.16 0.40
CA PHE A 111 -11.67 3.91 -0.68
C PHE A 111 -12.65 4.92 -1.31
N ILE A 112 -13.86 4.48 -1.67
CA ILE A 112 -14.90 5.35 -2.26
C ILE A 112 -15.27 6.47 -1.29
N VAL A 113 -15.53 6.16 -0.02
CA VAL A 113 -15.86 7.14 1.00
C VAL A 113 -14.75 8.16 1.19
N SER A 114 -13.47 7.71 1.22
CA SER A 114 -12.34 8.61 1.35
C SER A 114 -12.19 9.55 0.16
N MET A 115 -12.44 9.07 -1.06
CA MET A 115 -12.45 9.91 -2.26
C MET A 115 -13.56 10.97 -2.21
N TRP A 116 -14.77 10.59 -1.82
CA TRP A 116 -15.89 11.53 -1.66
C TRP A 116 -15.60 12.60 -0.60
N ILE A 117 -14.97 12.23 0.52
CA ILE A 117 -14.62 13.22 1.56
C ILE A 117 -13.64 14.24 1.00
N VAL A 118 -12.60 13.81 0.27
CA VAL A 118 -11.59 14.70 -0.33
C VAL A 118 -12.23 15.61 -1.37
N ASP A 119 -13.14 15.07 -2.19
CA ASP A 119 -13.88 15.80 -3.23
C ASP A 119 -14.81 16.85 -2.63
N LEU A 120 -15.73 16.45 -1.75
CA LEU A 120 -16.68 17.34 -1.09
C LEU A 120 -16.01 18.43 -0.24
N ALA A 121 -14.81 18.14 0.30
CA ALA A 121 -14.03 19.12 1.03
C ALA A 121 -13.25 20.10 0.12
N GLY A 122 -13.25 19.88 -1.19
CA GLY A 122 -12.49 20.68 -2.15
C GLY A 122 -10.97 20.56 -2.00
N TRP A 123 -10.48 19.40 -1.52
CA TRP A 123 -9.06 19.18 -1.25
C TRP A 123 -8.28 18.57 -2.40
N GLN A 124 -8.90 18.39 -3.56
CA GLN A 124 -8.33 17.69 -4.72
C GLN A 124 -7.00 18.30 -5.21
N THR A 125 -6.84 19.61 -5.13
CA THR A 125 -5.66 20.34 -5.60
C THR A 125 -4.85 20.98 -4.47
N THR A 126 -5.20 20.67 -3.21
CA THR A 126 -4.57 21.28 -2.03
C THR A 126 -3.67 20.30 -1.28
N SER A 127 -2.72 20.82 -0.50
CA SER A 127 -1.87 20.02 0.39
C SER A 127 -2.64 19.28 1.49
N ASN A 128 -3.92 19.62 1.74
CA ASN A 128 -4.76 18.97 2.73
C ASN A 128 -4.95 17.47 2.50
N GLN A 129 -4.77 17.00 1.26
CA GLN A 129 -4.74 15.57 0.94
C GLN A 129 -3.65 14.81 1.74
N PHE A 130 -2.48 15.43 1.92
CA PHE A 130 -1.39 14.83 2.70
C PHE A 130 -1.75 14.74 4.18
N MET A 131 -2.43 15.75 4.72
CA MET A 131 -2.95 15.74 6.09
C MET A 131 -3.97 14.61 6.27
N TRP A 132 -4.93 14.49 5.36
CA TRP A 132 -5.96 13.45 5.41
C TRP A 132 -5.35 12.04 5.36
N SER A 133 -4.49 11.78 4.38
CA SER A 133 -3.81 10.51 4.21
C SER A 133 -2.90 10.18 5.39
N GLY A 134 -2.12 11.16 5.86
CA GLY A 134 -1.24 11.01 7.01
C GLY A 134 -2.01 10.72 8.30
N GLY A 135 -3.10 11.46 8.55
CA GLY A 135 -3.96 11.28 9.72
C GLY A 135 -4.59 9.89 9.75
N LEU A 136 -5.18 9.44 8.64
CA LEU A 136 -5.73 8.09 8.53
C LEU A 136 -4.66 7.00 8.74
N SER A 137 -3.46 7.18 8.20
CA SER A 137 -2.36 6.24 8.40
C SER A 137 -1.94 6.13 9.86
N ILE A 138 -1.90 7.24 10.61
CA ILE A 138 -1.60 7.22 12.06
C ILE A 138 -2.71 6.50 12.84
N ILE A 139 -3.98 6.77 12.51
CA ILE A 139 -5.10 6.05 13.12
C ILE A 139 -5.00 4.54 12.85
N LEU A 140 -4.68 4.14 11.61
CA LEU A 140 -4.48 2.75 11.25
C LEU A 140 -3.27 2.12 11.96
N ALA A 141 -2.21 2.88 12.19
CA ALA A 141 -1.06 2.42 12.96
C ALA A 141 -1.47 2.04 14.39
N LEU A 142 -2.23 2.90 15.07
CA LEU A 142 -2.75 2.62 16.41
C LEU A 142 -3.72 1.45 16.41
N TYR A 143 -4.65 1.43 15.46
CA TYR A 143 -5.60 0.33 15.32
C TYR A 143 -4.92 -1.02 15.06
N SER A 144 -3.84 -1.04 14.27
CA SER A 144 -3.10 -2.27 13.95
C SER A 144 -2.51 -2.94 15.20
N LEU A 145 -2.24 -2.19 16.27
CA LEU A 145 -1.77 -2.76 17.54
C LEU A 145 -2.85 -3.55 18.29
N THR A 146 -4.12 -3.28 18.00
CA THR A 146 -5.26 -3.99 18.63
C THR A 146 -5.62 -5.30 17.92
N LEU A 147 -5.03 -5.56 16.74
CA LEU A 147 -5.29 -6.75 15.94
C LEU A 147 -4.76 -8.03 16.62
N PRO A 148 -5.36 -9.20 16.33
CA PRO A 148 -4.91 -10.48 16.89
C PRO A 148 -3.44 -10.73 16.60
N GLN A 149 -2.70 -11.19 17.61
CA GLN A 149 -1.27 -11.46 17.47
C GLN A 149 -1.01 -12.53 16.42
N CYS A 150 -0.26 -12.22 15.40
CA CYS A 150 0.18 -13.18 14.40
C CYS A 150 1.35 -14.01 14.93
N VAL A 151 1.34 -15.31 14.65
CA VAL A 151 2.43 -16.21 15.06
C VAL A 151 3.63 -15.97 14.15
N THR A 152 4.74 -15.53 14.73
CA THR A 152 6.01 -15.48 14.01
C THR A 152 6.55 -16.89 13.84
N ARG A 153 6.89 -17.28 12.60
CA ARG A 153 7.52 -18.58 12.31
C ARG A 153 9.01 -18.53 12.64
N ARG A 154 9.35 -18.32 13.90
CA ARG A 154 10.75 -18.24 14.40
C ARG A 154 11.62 -19.47 14.10
N ASN A 155 11.01 -20.60 13.79
CA ASN A 155 11.70 -21.88 13.58
C ASN A 155 12.04 -22.22 12.13
N VAL A 156 11.88 -21.28 11.17
CA VAL A 156 12.33 -21.51 9.79
C VAL A 156 13.80 -21.09 9.68
N VAL A 157 14.64 -21.76 10.45
CA VAL A 157 16.08 -21.47 10.61
C VAL A 157 16.89 -21.71 9.33
N ASN A 158 16.34 -22.38 8.30
CA ASN A 158 17.08 -22.82 7.11
C ASN A 158 16.55 -22.27 5.77
N GLN A 159 15.74 -21.21 5.78
CA GLN A 159 15.38 -20.59 4.51
C GLN A 159 16.52 -19.70 4.01
N THR A 160 17.02 -20.02 2.83
CA THR A 160 17.97 -19.19 2.10
C THR A 160 17.33 -17.82 1.82
N LEU A 161 18.12 -16.73 1.78
CA LEU A 161 17.61 -15.39 1.46
C LEU A 161 16.77 -15.38 0.16
N LEU A 162 17.18 -16.15 -0.84
CA LEU A 162 16.43 -16.35 -2.09
C LEU A 162 15.01 -16.89 -1.88
N GLN A 163 14.82 -17.80 -0.93
CA GLN A 163 13.51 -18.35 -0.57
C GLN A 163 12.66 -17.31 0.17
N SER A 164 13.30 -16.52 1.02
CA SER A 164 12.63 -15.44 1.76
C SER A 164 12.14 -14.31 0.86
N PHE A 165 12.84 -14.03 -0.25
CA PHE A 165 12.39 -13.07 -1.27
C PHE A 165 11.28 -13.61 -2.19
N GLY A 166 10.82 -14.84 -1.97
CA GLY A 166 9.76 -15.45 -2.80
C GLY A 166 10.19 -15.77 -4.22
N LEU A 167 11.51 -15.78 -4.51
CA LEU A 167 12.05 -16.10 -5.84
C LEU A 167 11.74 -17.54 -6.26
N GLU A 168 11.32 -18.40 -5.32
CA GLU A 168 10.78 -19.72 -5.65
C GLU A 168 9.46 -19.63 -6.47
N ALA A 169 8.73 -18.52 -6.37
CA ALA A 169 7.55 -18.30 -7.21
C ALA A 169 7.90 -18.29 -8.72
N PHE A 170 9.14 -17.92 -9.08
CA PHE A 170 9.59 -18.03 -10.48
C PHE A 170 9.63 -19.46 -10.99
N LYS A 171 9.74 -20.47 -10.12
CA LYS A 171 9.61 -21.88 -10.51
C LYS A 171 8.22 -22.21 -11.08
N LEU A 172 7.18 -21.44 -10.66
CA LEU A 172 5.82 -21.60 -11.16
C LEU A 172 5.68 -21.22 -12.64
N PHE A 173 6.57 -20.36 -13.17
CA PHE A 173 6.61 -20.05 -14.60
C PHE A 173 6.93 -21.28 -15.48
N ARG A 174 7.47 -22.35 -14.90
CA ARG A 174 7.67 -23.63 -15.61
C ARG A 174 6.35 -24.31 -15.97
N ASN A 175 5.28 -23.99 -15.24
CA ASN A 175 3.93 -24.46 -15.58
C ASN A 175 3.26 -23.43 -16.51
N TYR A 176 2.94 -23.83 -17.73
CA TYR A 176 2.35 -22.95 -18.75
C TYR A 176 1.10 -22.20 -18.27
N ARG A 177 0.19 -22.89 -17.56
CA ARG A 177 -1.05 -22.27 -17.04
C ARG A 177 -0.74 -21.18 -16.00
N MET A 178 0.25 -21.41 -15.13
CA MET A 178 0.67 -20.44 -14.14
C MET A 178 1.41 -19.27 -14.79
N ALA A 179 2.24 -19.54 -15.80
CA ALA A 179 2.91 -18.48 -16.57
C ALA A 179 1.91 -17.54 -17.25
N LEU A 180 0.88 -18.06 -17.89
CA LEU A 180 -0.20 -17.27 -18.48
C LEU A 180 -0.94 -16.44 -17.43
N PHE A 181 -1.24 -17.01 -16.26
CA PHE A 181 -1.90 -16.30 -15.17
C PHE A 181 -1.04 -15.12 -14.67
N PHE A 182 0.28 -15.29 -14.51
CA PHE A 182 1.18 -14.23 -14.12
C PHE A 182 1.27 -13.11 -15.15
N ILE A 183 1.37 -13.46 -16.45
CA ILE A 183 1.39 -12.47 -17.55
C ILE A 183 0.07 -11.69 -17.56
N PHE A 184 -1.07 -12.37 -17.45
CA PHE A 184 -2.39 -11.73 -17.38
C PHE A 184 -2.48 -10.77 -16.19
N SER A 185 -2.06 -11.20 -14.99
CA SER A 185 -2.07 -10.38 -13.79
C SER A 185 -1.17 -9.14 -13.94
N MET A 186 -0.01 -9.29 -14.58
CA MET A 186 0.90 -8.18 -14.85
C MET A 186 0.26 -7.16 -15.81
N LEU A 187 -0.34 -7.61 -16.89
CA LEU A 187 -1.02 -6.74 -17.85
C LEU A 187 -2.22 -6.03 -17.22
N LEU A 188 -3.01 -6.74 -16.41
CA LEU A 188 -4.14 -6.17 -15.68
C LEU A 188 -3.66 -5.08 -14.71
N GLY A 189 -2.57 -5.32 -13.99
CA GLY A 189 -1.95 -4.32 -13.10
C GLY A 189 -1.49 -3.07 -13.85
N CYS A 190 -0.87 -3.24 -15.02
CA CYS A 190 -0.49 -2.11 -15.89
C CYS A 190 -1.72 -1.29 -16.34
N CYS A 191 -2.78 -1.95 -16.80
CA CYS A 191 -4.01 -1.28 -17.22
C CYS A 191 -4.65 -0.50 -16.06
N LEU A 192 -4.76 -1.10 -14.87
CA LEU A 192 -5.31 -0.44 -13.69
C LEU A 192 -4.49 0.78 -13.29
N GLN A 193 -3.16 0.67 -13.31
CA GLN A 193 -2.29 1.79 -12.93
C GLN A 193 -2.38 2.95 -13.92
N ILE A 194 -2.43 2.67 -15.23
CA ILE A 194 -2.60 3.69 -16.26
C ILE A 194 -3.96 4.38 -16.09
N THR A 195 -5.04 3.60 -15.93
CA THR A 195 -6.38 4.16 -15.77
C THR A 195 -6.47 5.05 -14.52
N ASN A 196 -6.02 4.56 -13.36
CA ASN A 196 -6.08 5.32 -12.12
C ASN A 196 -5.19 6.57 -12.11
N GLY A 197 -4.04 6.52 -12.81
CA GLY A 197 -3.09 7.63 -12.82
C GLY A 197 -3.38 8.72 -13.84
N TYR A 198 -3.99 8.37 -14.95
CA TYR A 198 -4.15 9.29 -16.08
C TYR A 198 -5.60 9.60 -16.45
N ALA A 199 -6.60 8.95 -15.85
CA ALA A 199 -8.00 9.21 -16.16
C ALA A 199 -8.40 10.66 -15.86
N GLY A 200 -8.10 11.18 -14.67
CA GLY A 200 -8.40 12.56 -14.28
C GLY A 200 -7.74 13.59 -15.23
N PRO A 201 -6.40 13.59 -15.38
CA PRO A 201 -5.72 14.49 -16.32
C PRO A 201 -6.21 14.37 -17.77
N SER A 202 -6.59 13.18 -18.21
CA SER A 202 -7.13 12.94 -19.56
C SER A 202 -8.52 13.56 -19.75
N LEU A 203 -9.39 13.45 -18.75
CA LEU A 203 -10.73 14.07 -18.77
C LEU A 203 -10.63 15.59 -18.78
N GLN A 204 -9.79 16.18 -17.94
CA GLN A 204 -9.53 17.62 -17.93
C GLN A 204 -9.00 18.13 -19.27
N SER A 205 -8.06 17.41 -19.90
CA SER A 205 -7.55 17.79 -21.23
C SER A 205 -8.58 17.68 -22.34
N SER A 206 -9.64 16.90 -22.13
CA SER A 206 -10.76 16.74 -23.07
C SER A 206 -11.88 17.77 -22.85
N GLY A 207 -11.70 18.76 -21.96
CA GLY A 207 -12.67 19.82 -21.69
C GLY A 207 -13.84 19.38 -20.83
N ILE A 208 -13.73 18.25 -20.16
CA ILE A 208 -14.71 17.81 -19.15
C ILE A 208 -14.20 18.36 -17.82
N ASP A 209 -14.68 19.57 -17.48
CA ASP A 209 -14.45 20.13 -16.16
C ASP A 209 -15.16 19.28 -15.10
N GLU A 210 -14.51 19.14 -13.96
CA GLU A 210 -15.05 18.43 -12.79
C GLU A 210 -16.35 19.16 -12.37
N MET A 211 -17.50 18.50 -12.56
CA MET A 211 -18.76 18.91 -11.99
C MET A 211 -18.84 18.49 -10.53
#